data_3f5d14718ac1a935a144887c7ba98318
#
_entry.id   3f5d14718ac1a935a144887c7ba98318
#
_cell.length_a   1.000
_cell.length_b   1.000
_cell.length_c   1.000
_cell.angle_alpha   90.00
_cell.angle_beta   90.00
_cell.angle_gamma   90.00
#
_symmetry.space_group_name_H-M   'P 1'
#
loop_
_entity.id
_entity.type
_entity.pdbx_description
1 polymer ?
#
loop_
_entity_poly.entity_id
_entity_poly.type
_entity_poly.pdbx_seq_one_letter_code
_entity_poly.pdbx_strand_id
1 'polypeptide(L)'
;MASGALGVGERINGVNLGNWLVLERWMKPGIFAASGEADEIWLHRATKSAELEALLTRHRDTYITEADFRNIAAHGCNLVRIPVPYFVFGDVPGHPGCTEYLDRAFDSAERAGLKILIDLHTVPGSQNGFDNGGLTGVVRWHHSPRAVAYALNVLACLARRYRDHAALFGIEAVSYTHLRAH
;
A
#
# COMPACT_ATOMS: atom_id res chain seq x y z
N MET A 1 -26.67 2.01 14.22
CA MET A 1 -26.69 2.42 12.80
C MET A 1 -25.96 1.34 12.03
N ALA A 2 -26.57 0.81 10.97
CA ALA A 2 -26.13 -0.40 10.31
C ALA A 2 -24.71 -0.26 9.76
N SER A 3 -23.83 -1.20 10.10
CA SER A 3 -22.55 -1.44 9.44
C SER A 3 -22.83 -1.63 7.95
N GLY A 4 -22.52 -0.61 7.12
CA GLY A 4 -22.75 -0.67 5.70
C GLY A 4 -21.74 -1.57 4.99
N ALA A 5 -21.93 -2.89 5.07
CA ALA A 5 -21.37 -3.75 4.05
C ALA A 5 -21.93 -3.28 2.70
N LEU A 6 -21.12 -3.25 1.64
CA LEU A 6 -21.65 -3.10 0.30
C LEU A 6 -22.68 -4.21 0.10
N GLY A 7 -23.93 -3.84 -0.24
CA GLY A 7 -25.04 -4.80 -0.33
C GLY A 7 -24.76 -5.83 -1.43
N VAL A 8 -25.29 -7.04 -1.26
CA VAL A 8 -25.25 -8.06 -2.32
C VAL A 8 -25.92 -7.48 -3.57
N GLY A 9 -25.17 -7.32 -4.66
CA GLY A 9 -25.65 -6.71 -5.91
C GLY A 9 -25.35 -5.21 -6.07
N GLU A 10 -24.75 -4.55 -5.07
CA GLU A 10 -24.30 -3.17 -5.23
C GLU A 10 -23.10 -3.10 -6.18
N ARG A 11 -23.18 -2.15 -7.14
CA ARG A 11 -22.06 -1.94 -8.07
C ARG A 11 -20.89 -1.32 -7.34
N ILE A 12 -19.71 -1.92 -7.48
CA ILE A 12 -18.45 -1.38 -6.96
C ILE A 12 -17.90 -0.36 -7.95
N ASN A 13 -17.78 0.89 -7.50
CA ASN A 13 -17.06 1.95 -8.18
C ASN A 13 -15.89 2.33 -7.29
N GLY A 14 -14.67 1.99 -7.69
CA GLY A 14 -13.49 2.17 -6.84
C GLY A 14 -12.37 2.91 -7.55
N VAL A 15 -11.48 3.49 -6.74
CA VAL A 15 -10.24 4.12 -7.20
C VAL A 15 -9.05 3.56 -6.44
N ASN A 16 -7.90 3.39 -7.12
CA ASN A 16 -6.66 2.95 -6.50
C ASN A 16 -5.85 4.16 -6.02
N LEU A 17 -5.49 4.18 -4.74
CA LEU A 17 -4.62 5.20 -4.15
C LEU A 17 -3.15 4.79 -4.30
N GLY A 18 -2.72 4.58 -5.55
CA GLY A 18 -1.35 4.19 -5.90
C GLY A 18 -0.33 5.26 -5.54
N ASN A 19 0.92 4.85 -5.39
CA ASN A 19 2.06 5.71 -5.07
C ASN A 19 1.95 6.50 -3.75
N TRP A 20 1.06 6.13 -2.86
CA TRP A 20 0.92 6.78 -1.56
C TRP A 20 1.77 6.09 -0.48
N LEU A 21 1.48 4.82 -0.18
CA LEU A 21 2.18 4.04 0.85
C LEU A 21 3.23 3.08 0.25
N VAL A 22 3.13 2.78 -1.04
CA VAL A 22 4.13 2.11 -1.87
C VAL A 22 4.55 3.10 -2.96
N LEU A 23 5.84 3.39 -3.05
CA LEU A 23 6.33 4.34 -4.04
C LEU A 23 6.62 3.66 -5.38
N GLU A 24 6.12 4.28 -6.44
CA GLU A 24 6.37 3.87 -7.82
C GLU A 24 7.01 5.03 -8.60
N ARG A 25 8.23 4.83 -9.08
CA ARG A 25 9.03 5.90 -9.70
C ARG A 25 8.32 6.59 -10.87
N TRP A 26 7.61 5.83 -11.70
CA TRP A 26 6.90 6.36 -12.86
C TRP A 26 5.76 7.32 -12.50
N MET A 27 5.15 7.15 -11.31
CA MET A 27 4.06 8.02 -10.85
C MET A 27 4.57 9.34 -10.24
N LYS A 28 5.74 9.32 -9.56
CA LYS A 28 6.33 10.52 -8.96
C LYS A 28 7.86 10.51 -9.03
N PRO A 29 8.43 10.67 -10.23
CA PRO A 29 9.87 10.56 -10.45
C PRO A 29 10.70 11.56 -9.62
N GLY A 30 10.12 12.69 -9.23
CA GLY A 30 10.80 13.70 -8.40
C GLY A 30 11.24 13.21 -7.01
N ILE A 31 10.57 12.19 -6.44
CA ILE A 31 11.00 11.59 -5.17
C ILE A 31 12.34 10.86 -5.35
N PHE A 32 12.56 10.28 -6.51
CA PHE A 32 13.75 9.48 -6.84
C PHE A 32 14.89 10.32 -7.46
N ALA A 33 14.65 11.60 -7.75
CA ALA A 33 15.58 12.44 -8.53
C ALA A 33 16.95 12.58 -7.86
N ALA A 34 17.00 12.73 -6.53
CA ALA A 34 18.24 12.91 -5.79
C ALA A 34 19.09 11.64 -5.69
N SER A 35 18.46 10.49 -5.59
CA SER A 35 19.13 9.18 -5.49
C SER A 35 19.39 8.54 -6.84
N GLY A 36 18.59 8.84 -7.85
CA GLY A 36 18.63 8.19 -9.17
C GLY A 36 18.10 6.74 -9.18
N GLU A 37 17.65 6.23 -8.03
CA GLU A 37 17.28 4.83 -7.86
C GLU A 37 16.02 4.43 -8.66
N ALA A 38 15.95 3.15 -9.00
CA ALA A 38 14.91 2.60 -9.86
C ALA A 38 13.60 2.30 -9.13
N ASP A 39 13.67 2.01 -7.82
CA ASP A 39 12.54 1.54 -7.01
C ASP A 39 12.64 1.96 -5.54
N GLU A 40 11.59 1.69 -4.79
CA GLU A 40 11.46 2.08 -3.38
C GLU A 40 12.50 1.42 -2.48
N ILE A 41 12.82 0.15 -2.69
CA ILE A 41 13.78 -0.57 -1.83
C ILE A 41 15.19 0.01 -1.99
N TRP A 42 15.61 0.31 -3.22
CA TRP A 42 16.90 0.95 -3.46
C TRP A 42 16.92 2.40 -2.99
N LEU A 43 15.82 3.15 -3.15
CA LEU A 43 15.67 4.49 -2.57
C LEU A 43 15.90 4.48 -1.05
N HIS A 44 15.27 3.54 -0.34
CA HIS A 44 15.43 3.39 1.11
C HIS A 44 16.88 3.08 1.51
N ARG A 45 17.57 2.25 0.72
CA ARG A 45 18.97 1.87 0.98
C ARG A 45 19.96 2.99 0.67
N ALA A 46 19.68 3.78 -0.36
CA ALA A 46 20.56 4.87 -0.81
C ALA A 46 20.41 6.14 0.02
N THR A 47 19.29 6.30 0.74
CA THR A 47 18.97 7.52 1.48
C THR A 47 19.27 7.35 2.96
N LYS A 48 19.88 8.36 3.59
CA LYS A 48 20.11 8.35 5.04
C LYS A 48 18.77 8.31 5.78
N SER A 49 18.73 7.59 6.91
CA SER A 49 17.49 7.30 7.66
C SER A 49 16.66 8.56 7.97
N ALA A 50 17.27 9.61 8.52
CA ALA A 50 16.55 10.84 8.84
C ALA A 50 16.04 11.59 7.62
N GLU A 51 16.78 11.57 6.51
CA GLU A 51 16.36 12.18 5.23
C GLU A 51 15.22 11.37 4.60
N LEU A 52 15.29 10.04 4.68
CA LEU A 52 14.25 9.14 4.20
C LEU A 52 12.96 9.32 4.99
N GLU A 53 13.01 9.35 6.30
CA GLU A 53 11.85 9.61 7.16
C GLU A 53 11.19 10.95 6.82
N ALA A 54 11.97 12.02 6.71
CA ALA A 54 11.45 13.33 6.35
C ALA A 54 10.82 13.36 4.94
N LEU A 55 11.42 12.66 3.98
CA LEU A 55 10.91 12.52 2.62
C LEU A 55 9.56 11.79 2.60
N LEU A 56 9.50 10.62 3.24
CA LEU A 56 8.31 9.77 3.28
C LEU A 56 7.18 10.44 4.07
N THR A 57 7.48 11.06 5.21
CA THR A 57 6.49 11.80 6.00
C THR A 57 5.86 12.92 5.17
N ARG A 58 6.68 13.78 4.55
CA ARG A 58 6.17 14.85 3.69
C ARG A 58 5.31 14.31 2.55
N HIS A 59 5.77 13.24 1.89
CA HIS A 59 5.02 12.62 0.81
C HIS A 59 3.67 12.08 1.30
N ARG A 60 3.68 11.25 2.34
CA ARG A 60 2.49 10.58 2.87
C ARG A 60 1.46 11.56 3.45
N ASP A 61 1.93 12.67 4.06
CA ASP A 61 1.05 13.70 4.61
C ASP A 61 0.35 14.56 3.55
N THR A 62 0.94 14.68 2.35
CA THR A 62 0.47 15.64 1.34
C THR A 62 -0.05 15.00 0.05
N TYR A 63 0.22 13.71 -0.18
CA TYR A 63 -0.12 13.05 -1.46
C TYR A 63 -1.58 12.57 -1.48
N ILE A 64 -2.05 11.97 -0.38
CA ILE A 64 -3.46 11.62 -0.17
C ILE A 64 -3.88 12.16 1.21
N THR A 65 -4.94 12.94 1.22
CA THR A 65 -5.49 13.62 2.40
C THR A 65 -6.94 13.24 2.64
N GLU A 66 -7.50 13.59 3.79
CA GLU A 66 -8.93 13.39 4.06
C GLU A 66 -9.83 14.10 3.03
N ALA A 67 -9.37 15.23 2.48
CA ALA A 67 -10.09 15.93 1.43
C ALA A 67 -10.24 15.09 0.15
N ASP A 68 -9.24 14.27 -0.17
CA ASP A 68 -9.28 13.36 -1.31
C ASP A 68 -10.32 12.26 -1.10
N PHE A 69 -10.42 11.69 0.11
CA PHE A 69 -11.48 10.71 0.43
C PHE A 69 -12.88 11.30 0.25
N ARG A 70 -13.11 12.53 0.73
CA ARG A 70 -14.39 13.22 0.52
C ARG A 70 -14.67 13.47 -0.95
N ASN A 71 -13.65 13.89 -1.70
CA ASN A 71 -13.77 14.15 -3.14
C ASN A 71 -14.10 12.87 -3.93
N ILE A 72 -13.43 11.75 -3.61
CA ILE A 72 -13.69 10.43 -4.21
C ILE A 72 -15.15 10.01 -3.98
N ALA A 73 -15.65 10.13 -2.75
CA ALA A 73 -17.04 9.83 -2.42
C ALA A 73 -18.02 10.75 -3.17
N ALA A 74 -17.72 12.05 -3.26
CA ALA A 74 -18.55 13.02 -3.97
C ALA A 74 -18.67 12.74 -5.48
N HIS A 75 -17.69 12.02 -6.06
CA HIS A 75 -17.74 11.56 -7.45
C HIS A 75 -18.42 10.19 -7.64
N GLY A 76 -19.10 9.68 -6.60
CA GLY A 76 -19.89 8.44 -6.68
C GLY A 76 -19.07 7.16 -6.54
N CYS A 77 -17.82 7.23 -6.09
CA CYS A 77 -17.08 6.05 -5.67
C CYS A 77 -17.56 5.57 -4.30
N ASN A 78 -17.50 4.25 -4.09
CA ASN A 78 -17.85 3.62 -2.82
C ASN A 78 -16.71 2.76 -2.25
N LEU A 79 -15.57 2.68 -2.97
CA LEU A 79 -14.42 1.87 -2.57
C LEU A 79 -13.11 2.58 -2.94
N VAL A 80 -12.11 2.48 -2.06
CA VAL A 80 -10.72 2.81 -2.35
C VAL A 80 -9.85 1.57 -2.15
N ARG A 81 -8.93 1.30 -3.09
CA ARG A 81 -7.89 0.30 -2.94
C ARG A 81 -6.62 0.99 -2.48
N ILE A 82 -6.00 0.47 -1.42
CA ILE A 82 -4.80 1.06 -0.82
C ILE A 82 -3.65 0.06 -0.89
N PRO A 83 -2.69 0.25 -1.82
CA PRO A 83 -1.44 -0.51 -1.83
C PRO A 83 -0.61 -0.25 -0.58
N VAL A 84 -0.19 -1.33 0.09
CA VAL A 84 0.70 -1.28 1.25
C VAL A 84 1.93 -2.15 1.04
N PRO A 85 3.11 -1.74 1.56
CA PRO A 85 4.32 -2.54 1.44
C PRO A 85 4.36 -3.65 2.51
N TYR A 86 5.18 -4.68 2.29
CA TYR A 86 5.39 -5.74 3.29
C TYR A 86 6.00 -5.23 4.60
N PHE A 87 6.65 -4.09 4.59
CA PHE A 87 7.21 -3.43 5.78
C PHE A 87 6.26 -2.40 6.41
N VAL A 88 4.95 -2.50 6.15
CA VAL A 88 3.91 -1.58 6.64
C VAL A 88 3.97 -1.33 8.15
N PHE A 89 4.38 -2.32 8.94
CA PHE A 89 4.48 -2.24 10.40
C PHE A 89 5.81 -1.63 10.92
N GLY A 90 6.78 -1.33 10.04
CA GLY A 90 8.07 -0.76 10.44
C GLY A 90 9.02 -1.74 11.14
N ASP A 91 8.77 -3.03 11.02
CA ASP A 91 9.55 -4.11 11.64
C ASP A 91 10.71 -4.61 10.74
N VAL A 92 10.88 -4.01 9.56
CA VAL A 92 11.96 -4.31 8.63
C VAL A 92 13.03 -3.22 8.72
N PRO A 93 14.27 -3.54 9.15
CA PRO A 93 15.34 -2.56 9.30
C PRO A 93 15.58 -1.75 8.01
N GLY A 94 15.68 -0.43 8.14
CA GLY A 94 15.89 0.50 7.02
C GLY A 94 14.65 0.82 6.20
N HIS A 95 13.48 0.31 6.58
CA HIS A 95 12.20 0.58 5.91
C HIS A 95 11.20 1.15 6.90
N PRO A 96 10.97 2.49 6.90
CA PRO A 96 9.97 3.11 7.76
C PRO A 96 8.56 2.59 7.50
N GLY A 97 7.87 2.18 8.55
CA GLY A 97 6.48 1.73 8.47
C GLY A 97 5.51 2.84 8.03
N CYS A 98 4.26 2.43 7.80
CA CYS A 98 3.21 3.37 7.39
C CYS A 98 1.83 3.03 7.98
N THR A 99 1.80 2.25 9.07
CA THR A 99 0.56 1.80 9.71
C THR A 99 -0.32 2.96 10.16
N GLU A 100 0.27 4.03 10.70
CA GLU A 100 -0.47 5.23 11.12
C GLU A 100 -1.22 5.92 9.98
N TYR A 101 -0.64 5.90 8.77
CA TYR A 101 -1.30 6.44 7.57
C TYR A 101 -2.47 5.56 7.13
N LEU A 102 -2.30 4.24 7.24
CA LEU A 102 -3.37 3.30 6.95
C LEU A 102 -4.50 3.44 7.99
N ASP A 103 -4.19 3.61 9.29
CA ASP A 103 -5.20 3.89 10.32
C ASP A 103 -5.99 5.18 10.00
N ARG A 104 -5.29 6.28 9.67
CA ARG A 104 -5.93 7.54 9.24
C ARG A 104 -6.78 7.38 7.97
N ALA A 105 -6.38 6.50 7.07
CA ALA A 105 -7.17 6.17 5.87
C ALA A 105 -8.50 5.52 6.25
N PHE A 106 -8.48 4.59 7.20
CA PHE A 106 -9.69 3.93 7.70
C PHE A 106 -10.65 4.92 8.33
N ASP A 107 -10.16 5.82 9.18
CA ASP A 107 -10.96 6.88 9.78
C ASP A 107 -11.56 7.82 8.71
N SER A 108 -10.77 8.19 7.70
CA SER A 108 -11.20 9.08 6.61
C SER A 108 -12.24 8.41 5.71
N ALA A 109 -12.05 7.12 5.40
CA ALA A 109 -12.98 6.34 4.61
C ALA A 109 -14.33 6.18 5.34
N GLU A 110 -14.31 5.87 6.63
CA GLU A 110 -15.53 5.75 7.44
C GLU A 110 -16.33 7.06 7.45
N ARG A 111 -15.65 8.21 7.68
CA ARG A 111 -16.29 9.53 7.63
C ARG A 111 -16.84 9.88 6.25
N ALA A 112 -16.20 9.42 5.18
CA ALA A 112 -16.63 9.65 3.79
C ALA A 112 -17.65 8.62 3.28
N GLY A 113 -17.95 7.55 4.03
CA GLY A 113 -18.83 6.46 3.61
C GLY A 113 -18.20 5.53 2.58
N LEU A 114 -16.86 5.49 2.48
CA LEU A 114 -16.10 4.63 1.58
C LEU A 114 -15.70 3.32 2.25
N LYS A 115 -15.51 2.28 1.44
CA LYS A 115 -14.87 1.03 1.86
C LYS A 115 -13.42 0.99 1.43
N ILE A 116 -12.61 0.20 2.14
CA ILE A 116 -11.19 0.00 1.85
C ILE A 116 -10.92 -1.45 1.47
N LEU A 117 -10.30 -1.65 0.31
CA LEU A 117 -9.59 -2.86 -0.06
C LEU A 117 -8.10 -2.63 0.21
N ILE A 118 -7.56 -3.28 1.24
CA ILE A 118 -6.10 -3.28 1.47
C ILE A 118 -5.46 -4.20 0.44
N ASP A 119 -4.39 -3.76 -0.18
CA ASP A 119 -3.61 -4.55 -1.13
C ASP A 119 -2.19 -4.72 -0.61
N LEU A 120 -1.78 -5.95 -0.27
CA LEU A 120 -0.37 -6.24 -0.04
C LEU A 120 0.36 -6.19 -1.38
N HIS A 121 0.91 -5.02 -1.70
CA HIS A 121 1.41 -4.70 -3.03
C HIS A 121 2.82 -5.18 -3.30
N THR A 122 3.66 -5.22 -2.27
CA THR A 122 5.05 -5.68 -2.36
C THR A 122 5.32 -6.78 -1.34
N VAL A 123 6.24 -7.67 -1.66
CA VAL A 123 6.67 -8.77 -0.78
C VAL A 123 8.20 -8.88 -0.75
N PRO A 124 8.80 -9.47 0.31
CA PRO A 124 10.25 -9.61 0.40
C PRO A 124 10.84 -10.37 -0.80
N GLY A 125 11.76 -9.74 -1.52
CA GLY A 125 12.40 -10.34 -2.69
C GLY A 125 11.60 -10.22 -3.99
N SER A 126 10.54 -9.39 -3.99
CA SER A 126 9.66 -9.07 -5.12
C SER A 126 8.97 -10.29 -5.76
N GLN A 127 7.73 -10.11 -6.13
CA GLN A 127 6.91 -11.12 -6.80
C GLN A 127 7.06 -11.08 -8.33
N ASN A 128 7.50 -9.96 -8.92
CA ASN A 128 7.47 -9.76 -10.37
C ASN A 128 8.71 -9.07 -10.97
N GLY A 129 9.59 -8.48 -10.16
CA GLY A 129 10.79 -7.80 -10.62
C GLY A 129 10.58 -6.44 -11.28
N PHE A 130 9.40 -5.84 -11.15
CA PHE A 130 9.10 -4.47 -11.56
C PHE A 130 9.16 -3.51 -10.37
N ASP A 131 9.16 -2.20 -10.63
CA ASP A 131 9.18 -1.15 -9.62
C ASP A 131 7.97 -1.23 -8.69
N ASN A 132 6.79 -1.59 -9.20
CA ASN A 132 5.59 -1.83 -8.39
C ASN A 132 5.70 -3.04 -7.43
N GLY A 133 6.64 -3.96 -7.66
CA GLY A 133 7.02 -5.00 -6.70
C GLY A 133 8.02 -4.53 -5.64
N GLY A 134 8.40 -3.26 -5.68
CA GLY A 134 9.32 -2.60 -4.76
C GLY A 134 10.79 -2.90 -4.99
N LEU A 135 11.15 -3.88 -5.82
CA LEU A 135 12.54 -4.28 -6.10
C LEU A 135 12.69 -4.72 -7.54
N THR A 136 13.28 -3.85 -8.37
CA THR A 136 13.44 -4.05 -9.80
C THR A 136 14.51 -5.10 -10.11
N GLY A 137 14.24 -5.96 -11.12
CA GLY A 137 15.16 -6.98 -11.61
C GLY A 137 15.32 -8.21 -10.71
N VAL A 138 14.57 -8.29 -9.61
CA VAL A 138 14.63 -9.41 -8.67
C VAL A 138 13.25 -10.07 -8.57
N VAL A 139 13.20 -11.41 -8.74
CA VAL A 139 11.99 -12.22 -8.58
C VAL A 139 12.36 -13.43 -7.72
N ARG A 140 12.30 -13.29 -6.40
CA ARG A 140 12.76 -14.31 -5.44
C ARG A 140 11.73 -14.71 -4.39
N TRP A 141 10.63 -13.97 -4.25
CA TRP A 141 9.66 -14.21 -3.19
C TRP A 141 9.19 -15.66 -3.15
N HIS A 142 8.71 -16.19 -4.27
CA HIS A 142 8.13 -17.54 -4.36
C HIS A 142 9.15 -18.68 -4.19
N HIS A 143 10.44 -18.39 -4.31
CA HIS A 143 11.53 -19.35 -4.04
C HIS A 143 12.00 -19.36 -2.59
N SER A 144 11.47 -18.47 -1.74
CA SER A 144 11.87 -18.35 -0.34
C SER A 144 10.71 -18.66 0.60
N PRO A 145 10.66 -19.87 1.20
CA PRO A 145 9.63 -20.20 2.20
C PRO A 145 9.56 -19.19 3.36
N ARG A 146 10.72 -18.62 3.74
CA ARG A 146 10.80 -17.58 4.77
C ARG A 146 10.12 -16.28 4.33
N ALA A 147 10.34 -15.85 3.08
CA ALA A 147 9.71 -14.65 2.55
C ALA A 147 8.19 -14.82 2.38
N VAL A 148 7.75 -16.01 1.96
CA VAL A 148 6.32 -16.36 1.88
C VAL A 148 5.69 -16.35 3.28
N ALA A 149 6.32 -17.00 4.27
CA ALA A 149 5.84 -17.02 5.65
C ALA A 149 5.76 -15.60 6.25
N TYR A 150 6.72 -14.72 5.94
CA TYR A 150 6.68 -13.33 6.36
C TYR A 150 5.50 -12.58 5.76
N ALA A 151 5.27 -12.70 4.45
CA ALA A 151 4.12 -12.08 3.78
C ALA A 151 2.78 -12.57 4.36
N LEU A 152 2.65 -13.87 4.64
CA LEU A 152 1.47 -14.43 5.32
C LEU A 152 1.27 -13.85 6.72
N ASN A 153 2.36 -13.63 7.47
CA ASN A 153 2.28 -12.98 8.78
C ASN A 153 1.81 -11.52 8.67
N VAL A 154 2.32 -10.76 7.68
CA VAL A 154 1.85 -9.39 7.41
C VAL A 154 0.35 -9.37 7.13
N LEU A 155 -0.14 -10.25 6.24
CA LEU A 155 -1.57 -10.40 5.94
C LEU A 155 -2.39 -10.73 7.19
N ALA A 156 -1.91 -11.65 8.03
CA ALA A 156 -2.57 -12.01 9.27
C ALA A 156 -2.61 -10.85 10.28
N CYS A 157 -1.56 -10.04 10.33
CA CYS A 157 -1.51 -8.84 11.18
C CYS A 157 -2.48 -7.76 10.68
N LEU A 158 -2.53 -7.49 9.36
CA LEU A 158 -3.49 -6.58 8.76
C LEU A 158 -4.94 -7.05 9.03
N ALA A 159 -5.22 -8.33 8.81
CA ALA A 159 -6.54 -8.89 9.07
C ALA A 159 -6.95 -8.76 10.54
N ARG A 160 -6.06 -9.08 11.49
CA ARG A 160 -6.36 -8.92 12.93
C ARG A 160 -6.60 -7.47 13.32
N ARG A 161 -5.87 -6.52 12.71
CA ARG A 161 -5.99 -5.09 13.03
C ARG A 161 -7.32 -4.50 12.56
N TYR A 162 -7.75 -4.85 11.35
CA TYR A 162 -8.86 -4.17 10.68
C TYR A 162 -10.16 -5.00 10.55
N ARG A 163 -10.18 -6.30 10.91
CA ARG A 163 -11.34 -7.19 10.71
C ARG A 163 -12.68 -6.65 11.25
N ASP A 164 -12.62 -5.89 12.34
CA ASP A 164 -13.81 -5.35 12.99
C ASP A 164 -14.11 -3.90 12.56
N HIS A 165 -13.31 -3.32 11.66
CA HIS A 165 -13.49 -1.97 11.19
C HIS A 165 -14.58 -1.89 10.11
N ALA A 166 -15.56 -0.99 10.31
CA ALA A 166 -16.71 -0.87 9.42
C ALA A 166 -16.34 -0.54 7.98
N ALA A 167 -15.24 0.18 7.73
CA ALA A 167 -14.77 0.51 6.39
C ALA A 167 -14.00 -0.63 5.70
N LEU A 168 -13.64 -1.74 6.36
CA LEU A 168 -12.94 -2.82 5.69
C LEU A 168 -13.85 -3.52 4.68
N PHE A 169 -13.44 -3.55 3.41
CA PHE A 169 -14.06 -4.35 2.36
C PHE A 169 -13.40 -5.73 2.25
N GLY A 170 -12.06 -5.75 2.25
CA GLY A 170 -11.28 -6.97 2.11
C GLY A 170 -9.78 -6.71 2.05
N ILE A 171 -9.02 -7.80 1.88
CA ILE A 171 -7.56 -7.76 1.74
C ILE A 171 -7.18 -8.57 0.50
N GLU A 172 -6.50 -7.91 -0.44
CA GLU A 172 -5.84 -8.54 -1.59
C GLU A 172 -4.50 -9.12 -1.13
N ALA A 173 -4.30 -10.41 -1.35
CA ALA A 173 -3.20 -11.13 -0.72
C ALA A 173 -1.82 -10.74 -1.26
N VAL A 174 -1.66 -10.69 -2.58
CA VAL A 174 -0.47 -10.16 -3.28
C VAL A 174 -0.88 -9.73 -4.67
N SER A 175 -0.46 -8.53 -5.08
CA SER A 175 -0.75 -7.98 -6.39
C SER A 175 0.32 -8.32 -7.44
N TYR A 176 -0.03 -8.25 -8.72
CA TYR A 176 0.89 -8.36 -9.86
C TYR A 176 1.80 -9.61 -9.83
N THR A 177 1.24 -10.76 -9.48
CA THR A 177 1.99 -12.04 -9.38
C THR A 177 2.30 -12.68 -10.74
N HIS A 178 1.82 -12.13 -11.86
CA HIS A 178 2.05 -12.66 -13.18
C HIS A 178 3.48 -12.36 -13.65
N LEU A 179 4.27 -13.41 -13.81
CA LEU A 179 5.52 -13.34 -14.57
C LEU A 179 5.17 -13.21 -16.05
N ARG A 180 5.68 -12.16 -16.74
CA ARG A 180 5.68 -12.20 -18.20
C ARG A 180 6.58 -13.37 -18.61
N ALA A 181 6.01 -14.36 -19.31
CA ALA A 181 6.81 -15.32 -20.05
C ALA A 181 7.59 -14.53 -21.10
N HIS A 182 8.92 -14.56 -21.00
CA HIS A 182 9.83 -14.06 -22.03
C HIS A 182 10.03 -15.14 -23.08
#